data_10d9d8daddf8ba054647cd9033bae96d
#
_entry.id   10d9d8daddf8ba054647cd9033bae96d
#
_cell.length_a   1.000
_cell.length_b   1.000
_cell.length_c   1.000
_cell.angle_alpha   90.00
_cell.angle_beta   90.00
_cell.angle_gamma   90.00
#
_symmetry.space_group_name_H-M   'P 1'
#
loop_
_entity.id
_entity.type
_entity.pdbx_description
1 polymer ?
#
loop_
_entity_poly.entity_id
_entity_poly.type
_entity_poly.pdbx_seq_one_letter_code
_entity_poly.pdbx_strand_id
1 'polypeptide(L)'
;MTNQTCKAAVLTKRHTIEVMDVQMPECGRDGMIIKLEAASICGTDLHLFEEDPAYPVILGHELCGRVVEMGPDAAKSMRCYTGEVKLGDRICLYPWVVCGTCENCLTYGIGACGVCDNSFVYGVPYESLGFGGAPIRSNSIYEAPYIKGGFGEYMYVFPGTFMWQVPDDMPSNVASLLDPMAVAMRGVELAMRAPGIFEDSFNLGSTALVIGDGQIAALVATIARTLGI
;
A
#
# COMPACT_ATOMS: atom_id res chain seq x y z
N MET A 1 16.20 -1.22 23.77
CA MET A 1 14.90 -0.63 23.37
C MET A 1 15.07 0.87 23.36
N THR A 2 14.94 1.49 22.21
CA THR A 2 14.99 2.95 22.11
C THR A 2 13.70 3.52 22.71
N ASN A 3 13.82 4.48 23.62
CA ASN A 3 12.66 5.23 24.19
C ASN A 3 12.11 6.27 23.21
N GLN A 4 12.33 6.10 21.93
CA GLN A 4 11.94 7.06 20.90
C GLN A 4 10.53 6.75 20.40
N THR A 5 9.69 7.78 20.35
CA THR A 5 8.32 7.70 19.80
C THR A 5 8.18 8.61 18.59
N CYS A 6 7.15 8.37 17.78
CA CYS A 6 6.69 9.25 16.72
C CYS A 6 5.19 9.46 16.83
N LYS A 7 4.68 10.51 16.19
CA LYS A 7 3.23 10.77 16.13
C LYS A 7 2.58 9.93 15.04
N ALA A 8 1.40 9.37 15.36
CA ALA A 8 0.55 8.72 14.40
C ALA A 8 -0.93 8.98 14.70
N ALA A 9 -1.74 9.02 13.64
CA ALA A 9 -3.19 9.05 13.73
C ALA A 9 -3.70 7.61 13.83
N VAL A 10 -4.24 7.25 14.98
CA VAL A 10 -4.63 5.89 15.35
C VAL A 10 -6.14 5.78 15.42
N LEU A 11 -6.72 4.86 14.68
CA LEU A 11 -8.11 4.46 14.85
C LEU A 11 -8.21 3.62 16.12
N THR A 12 -8.84 4.17 17.17
CA THR A 12 -8.95 3.54 18.50
C THR A 12 -10.30 2.87 18.71
N LYS A 13 -11.33 3.37 18.08
CA LYS A 13 -12.69 2.81 18.00
C LYS A 13 -13.43 3.43 16.81
N ARG A 14 -14.58 2.88 16.50
CA ARG A 14 -15.46 3.40 15.44
C ARG A 14 -15.58 4.92 15.51
N HIS A 15 -15.38 5.60 14.38
CA HIS A 15 -15.47 7.06 14.22
C HIS A 15 -14.51 7.87 15.11
N THR A 16 -13.45 7.25 15.64
CA THR A 16 -12.53 7.93 16.55
C THR A 16 -11.08 7.69 16.14
N ILE A 17 -10.44 8.77 15.68
CA ILE A 17 -9.00 8.80 15.42
C ILE A 17 -8.35 9.72 16.45
N GLU A 18 -7.30 9.22 17.09
CA GLU A 18 -6.51 9.95 18.08
C GLU A 18 -5.07 10.09 17.61
N VAL A 19 -4.48 11.28 17.80
CA VAL A 19 -3.05 11.46 17.55
C VAL A 19 -2.29 10.98 18.79
N MET A 20 -1.55 9.91 18.64
CA MET A 20 -0.84 9.24 19.72
C MET A 20 0.67 9.23 19.50
N ASP A 21 1.42 9.13 20.60
CA ASP A 21 2.83 8.78 20.57
C ASP A 21 2.96 7.25 20.49
N VAL A 22 3.48 6.76 19.36
CA VAL A 22 3.69 5.34 19.10
C VAL A 22 5.18 5.04 19.14
N GLN A 23 5.55 3.91 19.73
CA GLN A 23 6.95 3.51 19.88
C GLN A 23 7.60 3.29 18.50
N MET A 24 8.80 3.84 18.33
CA MET A 24 9.64 3.53 17.16
C MET A 24 10.24 2.12 17.29
N PRO A 25 10.18 1.31 16.22
CA PRO A 25 10.82 -0.01 16.24
C PRO A 25 12.33 0.08 16.07
N GLU A 26 13.03 -0.99 16.38
CA GLU A 26 14.37 -1.24 15.85
C GLU A 26 14.24 -1.69 14.38
N CYS A 27 15.09 -1.18 13.51
CA CYS A 27 15.02 -1.50 12.08
C CYS A 27 15.27 -3.00 11.79
N GLY A 28 16.07 -3.68 12.64
CA GLY A 28 16.45 -5.05 12.42
C GLY A 28 17.44 -5.23 11.26
N ARG A 29 17.70 -6.49 10.85
CA ARG A 29 18.70 -6.78 9.81
C ARG A 29 18.18 -6.52 8.39
N ASP A 30 16.93 -6.82 8.12
CA ASP A 30 16.33 -6.94 6.79
C ASP A 30 15.15 -5.98 6.55
N GLY A 31 14.80 -5.18 7.55
CA GLY A 31 13.76 -4.16 7.47
C GLY A 31 14.29 -2.77 7.15
N MET A 32 13.36 -1.84 6.92
CA MET A 32 13.63 -0.41 6.73
C MET A 32 12.64 0.43 7.54
N ILE A 33 13.03 1.66 7.83
CA ILE A 33 12.13 2.71 8.31
C ILE A 33 12.10 3.84 7.29
N ILE A 34 10.90 4.24 6.92
CA ILE A 34 10.68 5.41 6.08
C ILE A 34 10.07 6.55 6.89
N LYS A 35 10.51 7.77 6.62
CA LYS A 35 9.82 8.98 7.03
C LYS A 35 8.77 9.30 6.00
N LEU A 36 7.51 9.38 6.41
CA LEU A 36 6.40 9.63 5.50
C LEU A 36 6.38 11.09 5.04
N GLU A 37 6.15 11.29 3.76
CA GLU A 37 6.04 12.60 3.13
C GLU A 37 4.60 12.89 2.72
N ALA A 38 3.86 11.86 2.29
CA ALA A 38 2.43 11.93 1.97
C ALA A 38 1.78 10.55 2.11
N ALA A 39 0.51 10.54 2.49
CA ALA A 39 -0.36 9.37 2.41
C ALA A 39 -1.76 9.81 1.98
N SER A 40 -2.35 9.08 1.03
CA SER A 40 -3.72 9.30 0.56
C SER A 40 -4.71 8.51 1.43
N ILE A 41 -5.96 8.97 1.44
CA ILE A 41 -7.06 8.27 2.09
C ILE A 41 -7.76 7.42 1.04
N CYS A 42 -7.74 6.10 1.21
CA CYS A 42 -8.46 5.13 0.39
C CYS A 42 -9.91 4.97 0.85
N GLY A 43 -10.79 4.49 -0.03
CA GLY A 43 -12.13 4.05 0.35
C GLY A 43 -12.13 2.96 1.43
N THR A 44 -11.10 2.11 1.46
CA THR A 44 -10.89 1.11 2.51
C THR A 44 -10.71 1.75 3.89
N ASP A 45 -9.97 2.86 3.99
CA ASP A 45 -9.77 3.57 5.26
C ASP A 45 -11.10 4.13 5.78
N LEU A 46 -11.99 4.61 4.88
CA LEU A 46 -13.31 5.08 5.23
C LEU A 46 -14.21 3.95 5.73
N HIS A 47 -14.18 2.77 5.11
CA HIS A 47 -14.91 1.60 5.59
C HIS A 47 -14.43 1.16 6.97
N LEU A 48 -13.12 1.10 7.19
CA LEU A 48 -12.53 0.76 8.49
C LEU A 48 -12.87 1.78 9.57
N PHE A 49 -13.00 3.05 9.22
CA PHE A 49 -13.43 4.10 10.14
C PHE A 49 -14.89 3.94 10.62
N GLU A 50 -15.74 3.28 9.81
CA GLU A 50 -17.13 2.94 10.14
C GLU A 50 -17.28 1.71 11.03
N GLU A 51 -16.18 1.00 11.35
CA GLU A 51 -16.16 -0.22 12.14
C GLU A 51 -15.38 -0.04 13.45
N ASP A 52 -15.67 -0.86 14.46
CA ASP A 52 -14.84 -0.95 15.64
C ASP A 52 -13.62 -1.84 15.34
N PRO A 53 -12.40 -1.32 15.43
CA PRO A 53 -11.22 -2.12 15.19
C PRO A 53 -11.02 -3.12 16.35
N ALA A 54 -10.55 -4.34 16.05
CA ALA A 54 -10.22 -5.34 17.06
C ALA A 54 -9.12 -4.88 18.04
N TYR A 55 -8.30 -3.93 17.61
CA TYR A 55 -7.22 -3.28 18.38
C TYR A 55 -6.91 -1.92 17.76
N PRO A 56 -6.29 -0.97 18.48
CA PRO A 56 -5.86 0.30 17.93
C PRO A 56 -4.88 0.11 16.76
N VAL A 57 -5.12 0.80 15.64
CA VAL A 57 -4.39 0.61 14.37
C VAL A 57 -4.10 1.95 13.70
N ILE A 58 -2.92 2.05 13.07
CA ILE A 58 -2.59 3.14 12.15
C ILE A 58 -3.06 2.71 10.76
N LEU A 59 -4.00 3.45 10.18
CA LEU A 59 -4.49 3.20 8.82
C LEU A 59 -3.54 3.83 7.77
N GLY A 60 -3.96 3.77 6.49
CA GLY A 60 -3.24 4.34 5.36
C GLY A 60 -2.24 3.38 4.72
N HIS A 61 -2.36 3.21 3.41
CA HIS A 61 -1.56 2.27 2.61
C HIS A 61 -1.14 2.84 1.26
N GLU A 62 -1.69 3.96 0.83
CA GLU A 62 -1.34 4.71 -0.37
C GLU A 62 -0.35 5.82 0.00
N LEU A 63 0.94 5.60 -0.09
CA LEU A 63 1.92 6.48 0.52
C LEU A 63 3.19 6.68 -0.29
N CYS A 64 3.87 7.79 0.01
CA CYS A 64 5.24 8.10 -0.40
C CYS A 64 6.05 8.48 0.83
N GLY A 65 7.26 7.99 0.93
CA GLY A 65 8.18 8.32 2.03
C GLY A 65 9.64 8.20 1.65
N ARG A 66 10.51 8.69 2.51
CA ARG A 66 11.96 8.66 2.35
C ARG A 66 12.57 7.63 3.30
N VAL A 67 13.46 6.80 2.79
CA VAL A 67 14.20 5.81 3.58
C VAL A 67 15.15 6.52 4.53
N VAL A 68 14.94 6.38 5.84
CA VAL A 68 15.75 7.05 6.88
C VAL A 68 16.58 6.07 7.71
N GLU A 69 16.22 4.79 7.70
CA GLU A 69 16.99 3.73 8.35
C GLU A 69 16.87 2.43 7.56
N MET A 70 17.95 1.69 7.45
CA MET A 70 18.00 0.39 6.76
C MET A 70 18.86 -0.59 7.54
N GLY A 71 18.37 -1.82 7.67
CA GLY A 71 19.17 -2.93 8.13
C GLY A 71 20.24 -3.32 7.08
N PRO A 72 21.33 -3.98 7.51
CA PRO A 72 22.44 -4.31 6.62
C PRO A 72 22.04 -5.24 5.44
N ASP A 73 20.98 -6.00 5.57
CA ASP A 73 20.48 -6.91 4.54
C ASP A 73 19.22 -6.38 3.84
N ALA A 74 18.72 -5.19 4.23
CA ALA A 74 17.44 -4.65 3.77
C ALA A 74 17.38 -4.48 2.24
N ALA A 75 18.41 -3.92 1.61
CA ALA A 75 18.43 -3.73 0.17
C ALA A 75 18.22 -5.04 -0.62
N LYS A 76 18.72 -6.17 -0.08
CA LYS A 76 18.53 -7.48 -0.72
C LYS A 76 17.20 -8.13 -0.40
N SER A 77 16.60 -7.79 0.73
CA SER A 77 15.32 -8.35 1.19
C SER A 77 14.12 -7.65 0.57
N MET A 78 14.27 -6.40 0.11
CA MET A 78 13.21 -5.65 -0.59
C MET A 78 13.13 -6.02 -2.07
N ARG A 79 11.95 -5.84 -2.66
CA ARG A 79 11.69 -6.08 -4.08
C ARG A 79 11.47 -4.74 -4.79
N CYS A 80 12.56 -4.02 -5.05
CA CYS A 80 12.50 -2.74 -5.73
C CYS A 80 12.59 -2.91 -7.25
N TYR A 81 11.57 -2.46 -7.98
CA TYR A 81 11.49 -2.60 -9.44
C TYR A 81 12.36 -1.63 -10.21
N THR A 82 12.73 -0.51 -9.59
CA THR A 82 13.48 0.56 -10.24
C THR A 82 14.99 0.49 -9.97
N GLY A 83 15.44 -0.51 -9.23
CA GLY A 83 16.84 -0.71 -8.91
C GLY A 83 17.05 -1.10 -7.45
N GLU A 84 18.26 -1.03 -6.95
CA GLU A 84 18.58 -1.30 -5.56
C GLU A 84 18.22 -0.09 -4.69
N VAL A 85 17.37 -0.28 -3.69
CA VAL A 85 16.97 0.78 -2.76
C VAL A 85 18.10 1.12 -1.80
N LYS A 86 18.26 2.41 -1.49
CA LYS A 86 19.33 2.97 -0.64
C LYS A 86 18.78 3.91 0.42
N LEU A 87 19.58 4.15 1.44
CA LEU A 87 19.32 5.20 2.43
C LEU A 87 19.18 6.55 1.73
N GLY A 88 18.11 7.29 2.06
CA GLY A 88 17.79 8.57 1.47
C GLY A 88 16.87 8.49 0.24
N ASP A 89 16.67 7.33 -0.36
CA ASP A 89 15.76 7.18 -1.49
C ASP A 89 14.32 7.50 -1.08
N ARG A 90 13.59 8.13 -1.98
CA ARG A 90 12.14 8.28 -1.90
C ARG A 90 11.49 7.07 -2.54
N ILE A 91 10.50 6.49 -1.86
CA ILE A 91 9.81 5.30 -2.35
C ILE A 91 8.29 5.40 -2.21
N CYS A 92 7.61 4.75 -3.12
CA CYS A 92 6.24 4.26 -2.93
C CYS A 92 6.28 2.74 -2.85
N LEU A 93 5.36 2.15 -2.14
CA LEU A 93 5.31 0.69 -1.97
C LEU A 93 3.96 0.12 -2.40
N TYR A 94 3.98 -1.17 -2.71
CA TYR A 94 2.77 -1.96 -2.85
C TYR A 94 2.32 -2.42 -1.47
N PRO A 95 1.07 -2.16 -1.07
CA PRO A 95 0.66 -2.33 0.32
C PRO A 95 0.56 -3.79 0.78
N TRP A 96 0.51 -4.75 -0.14
CA TRP A 96 0.44 -6.16 0.17
C TRP A 96 1.81 -6.81 0.28
N VAL A 97 2.05 -7.50 1.38
CA VAL A 97 3.23 -8.35 1.58
C VAL A 97 2.78 -9.81 1.62
N VAL A 98 3.22 -10.60 0.65
CA VAL A 98 2.92 -12.03 0.54
C VAL A 98 4.02 -12.87 1.19
N CYS A 99 3.68 -14.05 1.71
CA CYS A 99 4.66 -14.89 2.42
C CYS A 99 5.75 -15.47 1.51
N GLY A 100 5.48 -15.63 0.22
CA GLY A 100 6.42 -16.16 -0.77
C GLY A 100 6.64 -17.68 -0.73
N THR A 101 6.00 -18.41 0.20
CA THR A 101 6.28 -19.84 0.47
C THR A 101 5.07 -20.76 0.37
N CYS A 102 3.83 -20.24 0.48
CA CYS A 102 2.63 -21.05 0.31
C CYS A 102 2.40 -21.42 -1.17
N GLU A 103 1.55 -22.39 -1.42
CA GLU A 103 1.25 -22.88 -2.79
C GLU A 103 0.77 -21.75 -3.71
N ASN A 104 -0.09 -20.86 -3.22
CA ASN A 104 -0.57 -19.71 -3.98
C ASN A 104 0.57 -18.76 -4.37
N CYS A 105 1.50 -18.49 -3.44
CA CYS A 105 2.66 -17.64 -3.73
C CYS A 105 3.62 -18.28 -4.74
N LEU A 106 3.82 -19.59 -4.67
CA LEU A 106 4.66 -20.32 -5.62
C LEU A 106 4.03 -20.36 -7.01
N THR A 107 2.70 -20.39 -7.09
CA THR A 107 1.95 -20.44 -8.35
C THR A 107 1.79 -19.05 -9.00
N TYR A 108 1.44 -18.04 -8.22
CA TYR A 108 1.02 -16.72 -8.72
C TYR A 108 2.02 -15.59 -8.44
N GLY A 109 3.09 -15.84 -7.67
CA GLY A 109 4.05 -14.81 -7.29
C GLY A 109 3.40 -13.64 -6.56
N ILE A 110 3.66 -12.39 -7.02
CA ILE A 110 3.02 -11.18 -6.45
C ILE A 110 1.50 -11.18 -6.64
N GLY A 111 0.99 -11.83 -7.67
CA GLY A 111 -0.44 -11.98 -7.91
C GLY A 111 -1.19 -12.78 -6.84
N ALA A 112 -0.45 -13.43 -5.92
CA ALA A 112 -1.03 -14.15 -4.79
C ALA A 112 -1.59 -13.24 -3.67
N CYS A 113 -1.49 -11.92 -3.77
CA CYS A 113 -1.85 -10.98 -2.70
C CYS A 113 -3.26 -11.20 -2.12
N GLY A 114 -4.26 -11.50 -2.95
CA GLY A 114 -5.63 -11.76 -2.50
C GLY A 114 -5.90 -13.22 -2.08
N VAL A 115 -4.95 -14.14 -2.23
CA VAL A 115 -5.13 -15.58 -1.98
C VAL A 115 -3.96 -16.21 -1.19
N CYS A 116 -2.99 -15.41 -0.78
CA CYS A 116 -1.87 -15.87 0.03
C CYS A 116 -2.37 -16.26 1.42
N ASP A 117 -2.01 -17.47 1.89
CA ASP A 117 -2.44 -18.01 3.17
C ASP A 117 -1.95 -17.15 4.37
N ASN A 118 -0.90 -16.37 4.16
CA ASN A 118 -0.21 -15.60 5.19
C ASN A 118 0.17 -14.21 4.65
N SER A 119 -0.78 -13.45 4.11
CA SER A 119 -0.53 -12.08 3.66
C SER A 119 -0.57 -11.08 4.81
N PHE A 120 0.04 -9.93 4.58
CA PHE A 120 -0.05 -8.76 5.42
C PHE A 120 -0.36 -7.55 4.53
N VAL A 121 -1.20 -6.63 5.02
CA VAL A 121 -1.49 -5.37 4.33
C VAL A 121 -1.17 -4.21 5.27
N TYR A 122 -0.34 -3.29 4.80
CA TYR A 122 -0.03 -2.09 5.56
C TYR A 122 -1.29 -1.28 5.84
N GLY A 123 -1.45 -0.81 7.08
CA GLY A 123 -2.56 0.06 7.46
C GLY A 123 -3.96 -0.55 7.37
N VAL A 124 -4.08 -1.86 7.11
CA VAL A 124 -5.38 -2.54 7.03
C VAL A 124 -5.39 -3.75 7.96
N PRO A 125 -6.23 -3.77 9.02
CA PRO A 125 -6.40 -4.94 9.85
C PRO A 125 -6.87 -6.12 9.00
N TYR A 126 -6.16 -7.24 9.06
CA TYR A 126 -6.41 -8.40 8.22
C TYR A 126 -7.81 -8.99 8.43
N GLU A 127 -8.29 -8.96 9.66
CA GLU A 127 -9.60 -9.44 10.07
C GLU A 127 -10.73 -8.72 9.32
N SER A 128 -10.51 -7.49 8.91
CA SER A 128 -11.48 -6.67 8.19
C SER A 128 -11.55 -6.97 6.68
N LEU A 129 -10.61 -7.75 6.15
CA LEU A 129 -10.56 -8.03 4.70
C LEU A 129 -11.42 -9.22 4.28
N GLY A 130 -11.90 -10.03 5.23
CA GLY A 130 -12.74 -11.21 4.95
C GLY A 130 -12.03 -12.32 4.15
N PHE A 131 -10.72 -12.26 3.96
CA PHE A 131 -9.92 -13.29 3.31
C PHE A 131 -9.60 -14.41 4.31
N GLY A 132 -9.75 -15.66 3.89
CA GLY A 132 -9.38 -16.82 4.70
C GLY A 132 -7.87 -16.89 4.91
N GLY A 133 -7.46 -17.25 6.12
CA GLY A 133 -6.05 -17.38 6.52
C GLY A 133 -5.74 -16.59 7.79
N ALA A 134 -4.74 -17.01 8.54
CA ALA A 134 -4.29 -16.28 9.72
C ALA A 134 -3.23 -15.25 9.29
N PRO A 135 -3.33 -13.97 9.70
CA PRO A 135 -2.29 -13.00 9.39
C PRO A 135 -0.97 -13.41 10.06
N ILE A 136 0.13 -13.35 9.31
CA ILE A 136 1.47 -13.58 9.90
C ILE A 136 1.79 -12.49 10.92
N ARG A 137 1.18 -11.31 10.77
CA ARG A 137 1.51 -10.10 11.54
C ARG A 137 0.24 -9.31 11.79
N SER A 138 0.06 -8.89 13.02
CA SER A 138 -1.00 -7.96 13.42
C SER A 138 -0.64 -6.53 13.01
N ASN A 139 -1.63 -5.71 12.68
CA ASN A 139 -1.48 -4.26 12.50
C ASN A 139 -1.56 -3.47 13.82
N SER A 140 -1.71 -4.14 14.97
CA SER A 140 -1.78 -3.48 16.28
C SER A 140 -0.57 -2.58 16.54
N ILE A 141 -0.82 -1.40 17.10
CA ILE A 141 0.24 -0.48 17.57
C ILE A 141 0.96 -0.98 18.82
N TYR A 142 0.43 -2.01 19.48
CA TYR A 142 1.04 -2.62 20.67
C TYR A 142 2.00 -3.78 20.35
N GLU A 143 2.06 -4.19 19.08
CA GLU A 143 2.93 -5.27 18.61
C GLU A 143 4.00 -4.74 17.68
N ALA A 144 5.27 -5.11 17.97
CA ALA A 144 6.39 -4.72 17.11
C ALA A 144 6.16 -5.21 15.66
N PRO A 145 6.51 -4.37 14.69
CA PRO A 145 7.26 -3.11 14.76
C PRO A 145 6.39 -1.84 14.92
N TYR A 146 5.27 -1.89 15.55
CA TYR A 146 4.34 -0.84 16.00
C TYR A 146 3.78 0.08 14.91
N ILE A 147 4.61 0.67 14.04
CA ILE A 147 4.27 1.67 13.00
C ILE A 147 4.09 0.99 11.64
N LYS A 148 2.92 0.39 11.40
CA LYS A 148 2.63 -0.46 10.23
C LYS A 148 1.59 0.14 9.26
N GLY A 149 1.31 1.44 9.37
CA GLY A 149 0.38 2.17 8.51
C GLY A 149 0.90 3.55 8.14
N GLY A 150 0.31 4.14 7.12
CA GLY A 150 0.78 5.38 6.48
C GLY A 150 0.32 6.68 7.16
N PHE A 151 -0.61 6.64 8.12
CA PHE A 151 -1.08 7.85 8.79
C PHE A 151 -0.23 8.19 10.03
N GLY A 152 1.08 8.35 9.85
CA GLY A 152 2.05 8.68 10.88
C GLY A 152 3.23 9.45 10.32
N GLU A 153 4.19 9.77 11.18
CA GLU A 153 5.44 10.43 10.76
C GLU A 153 6.41 9.42 10.12
N TYR A 154 6.36 8.16 10.58
CA TYR A 154 7.24 7.09 10.12
C TYR A 154 6.45 5.81 9.90
N MET A 155 6.99 4.92 9.08
CA MET A 155 6.47 3.58 8.88
C MET A 155 7.62 2.57 8.77
N TYR A 156 7.41 1.39 9.35
CA TYR A 156 8.30 0.24 9.18
C TYR A 156 7.96 -0.50 7.89
N VAL A 157 8.97 -0.83 7.11
CA VAL A 157 8.85 -1.59 5.86
C VAL A 157 9.41 -2.99 6.05
N PHE A 158 8.56 -3.98 5.88
CA PHE A 158 8.91 -5.39 6.03
C PHE A 158 9.73 -5.93 4.85
N PRO A 159 10.62 -6.91 5.09
CA PRO A 159 11.24 -7.66 4.00
C PRO A 159 10.20 -8.30 3.09
N GLY A 160 10.52 -8.38 1.81
CA GLY A 160 9.62 -8.87 0.77
C GLY A 160 8.66 -7.83 0.19
N THR A 161 8.64 -6.61 0.73
CA THR A 161 7.81 -5.52 0.21
C THR A 161 8.24 -5.13 -1.20
N PHE A 162 7.26 -5.02 -2.09
CA PHE A 162 7.44 -4.46 -3.44
C PHE A 162 7.40 -2.95 -3.39
N MET A 163 8.32 -2.29 -4.10
CA MET A 163 8.44 -0.83 -4.08
C MET A 163 9.02 -0.28 -5.38
N TRP A 164 8.88 1.03 -5.53
CA TRP A 164 9.45 1.83 -6.62
C TRP A 164 10.13 3.06 -6.04
N GLN A 165 11.30 3.38 -6.55
CA GLN A 165 11.93 4.67 -6.26
C GLN A 165 11.14 5.77 -6.97
N VAL A 166 10.99 6.89 -6.29
CA VAL A 166 10.27 8.08 -6.76
C VAL A 166 11.27 9.16 -7.08
N PRO A 167 11.23 9.80 -8.27
CA PRO A 167 12.07 10.94 -8.59
C PRO A 167 11.92 12.08 -7.56
N ASP A 168 13.03 12.77 -7.25
CA ASP A 168 13.02 13.83 -6.24
C ASP A 168 12.18 15.06 -6.65
N ASP A 169 11.99 15.28 -7.94
CA ASP A 169 11.17 16.36 -8.50
C ASP A 169 9.67 16.05 -8.54
N MET A 170 9.26 14.80 -8.30
CA MET A 170 7.86 14.43 -8.23
C MET A 170 7.27 14.85 -6.88
N PRO A 171 6.17 15.63 -6.83
CA PRO A 171 5.49 15.97 -5.59
C PRO A 171 5.02 14.71 -4.84
N SER A 172 5.19 14.69 -3.51
CA SER A 172 4.87 13.49 -2.70
C SER A 172 3.39 13.12 -2.73
N ASN A 173 2.50 14.12 -2.82
CA ASN A 173 1.07 13.91 -2.97
C ASN A 173 0.67 13.34 -4.35
N VAL A 174 1.51 13.51 -5.37
CA VAL A 174 1.33 12.85 -6.68
C VAL A 174 1.88 11.42 -6.60
N ALA A 175 3.05 11.25 -5.98
CA ALA A 175 3.65 9.94 -5.81
C ALA A 175 2.78 8.98 -4.97
N SER A 176 2.06 9.47 -3.95
CA SER A 176 1.14 8.66 -3.16
C SER A 176 -0.04 8.08 -3.97
N LEU A 177 -0.31 8.61 -5.18
CA LEU A 177 -1.33 8.09 -6.08
C LEU A 177 -0.88 6.83 -6.85
N LEU A 178 0.32 6.29 -6.62
CA LEU A 178 0.81 5.12 -7.34
C LEU A 178 -0.14 3.91 -7.22
N ASP A 179 -0.59 3.61 -6.02
CA ASP A 179 -1.50 2.48 -5.77
C ASP A 179 -2.87 2.68 -6.41
N PRO A 180 -3.61 3.78 -6.18
CA PRO A 180 -4.90 4.01 -6.86
C PRO A 180 -4.75 4.14 -8.38
N MET A 181 -3.62 4.65 -8.89
CA MET A 181 -3.31 4.67 -10.32
C MET A 181 -3.19 3.24 -10.87
N ALA A 182 -2.53 2.33 -10.17
CA ALA A 182 -2.40 0.93 -10.57
C ALA A 182 -3.76 0.22 -10.59
N VAL A 183 -4.63 0.51 -9.61
CA VAL A 183 -6.02 0.01 -9.58
C VAL A 183 -6.82 0.52 -10.79
N ALA A 184 -6.76 1.82 -11.07
CA ALA A 184 -7.44 2.43 -12.22
C ALA A 184 -6.91 1.87 -13.54
N MET A 185 -5.59 1.75 -13.71
CA MET A 185 -4.95 1.17 -14.89
C MET A 185 -5.38 -0.27 -15.12
N ARG A 186 -5.44 -1.07 -14.04
CA ARG A 186 -5.89 -2.45 -14.12
C ARG A 186 -7.34 -2.57 -14.61
N GLY A 187 -8.22 -1.66 -14.16
CA GLY A 187 -9.61 -1.59 -14.65
C GLY A 187 -9.68 -1.31 -16.14
N VAL A 188 -8.92 -0.34 -16.63
CA VAL A 188 -8.85 0.01 -18.06
C VAL A 188 -8.27 -1.15 -18.89
N GLU A 189 -7.17 -1.77 -18.44
CA GLU A 189 -6.58 -2.94 -19.11
C GLU A 189 -7.57 -4.12 -19.25
N LEU A 190 -8.33 -4.39 -18.19
CA LEU A 190 -9.33 -5.45 -18.20
C LEU A 190 -10.46 -5.14 -19.19
N ALA A 191 -10.93 -3.89 -19.23
CA ALA A 191 -11.93 -3.45 -20.19
C ALA A 191 -11.44 -3.60 -21.63
N MET A 192 -10.18 -3.26 -21.91
CA MET A 192 -9.57 -3.41 -23.23
C MET A 192 -9.39 -4.87 -23.67
N ARG A 193 -9.25 -5.79 -22.70
CA ARG A 193 -9.05 -7.22 -22.96
C ARG A 193 -10.35 -8.03 -23.02
N ALA A 194 -11.45 -7.45 -22.53
CA ALA A 194 -12.73 -8.14 -22.54
C ALA A 194 -13.17 -8.39 -24.00
N PRO A 195 -13.42 -9.65 -24.42
CA PRO A 195 -13.98 -9.92 -25.74
C PRO A 195 -15.37 -9.28 -25.81
N GLY A 196 -15.58 -8.41 -26.78
CA GLY A 196 -16.88 -7.84 -27.05
C GLY A 196 -17.88 -8.93 -27.44
N ILE A 197 -19.14 -8.79 -27.03
CA ILE A 197 -20.22 -9.71 -27.45
C ILE A 197 -20.44 -9.61 -28.98
N PHE A 198 -20.03 -8.49 -29.56
CA PHE A 198 -20.08 -8.22 -31.00
C PHE A 198 -18.68 -7.77 -31.42
N GLU A 199 -17.90 -8.50 -32.06
CA GLU A 199 -16.58 -8.29 -32.67
C GLU A 199 -15.85 -6.93 -32.44
N ASP A 200 -16.53 -5.91 -31.87
CA ASP A 200 -16.03 -4.60 -31.51
C ASP A 200 -15.42 -4.62 -30.09
N SER A 201 -14.17 -5.05 -29.99
CA SER A 201 -13.42 -4.92 -28.75
C SER A 201 -13.16 -3.44 -28.45
N PHE A 202 -13.23 -3.08 -27.18
CA PHE A 202 -12.80 -1.77 -26.69
C PHE A 202 -11.33 -1.53 -27.08
N ASN A 203 -11.07 -0.51 -27.88
CA ASN A 203 -9.76 -0.24 -28.48
C ASN A 203 -9.46 1.25 -28.55
N LEU A 204 -8.30 1.60 -29.09
CA LEU A 204 -7.93 2.98 -29.38
C LEU A 204 -8.96 3.63 -30.32
N GLY A 205 -9.46 4.79 -29.94
CA GLY A 205 -10.52 5.51 -30.67
C GLY A 205 -11.94 5.17 -30.23
N SER A 206 -12.13 4.23 -29.30
CA SER A 206 -13.42 4.01 -28.65
C SER A 206 -13.81 5.21 -27.77
N THR A 207 -15.11 5.36 -27.51
CA THR A 207 -15.62 6.35 -26.54
C THR A 207 -15.94 5.64 -25.24
N ALA A 208 -15.42 6.14 -24.13
CA ALA A 208 -15.69 5.66 -22.78
C ALA A 208 -16.50 6.67 -21.97
N LEU A 209 -17.52 6.19 -21.25
CA LEU A 209 -18.24 6.94 -20.24
C LEU A 209 -17.74 6.52 -18.85
N VAL A 210 -17.17 7.46 -18.10
CA VAL A 210 -16.76 7.24 -16.70
C VAL A 210 -17.83 7.82 -15.78
N ILE A 211 -18.42 6.98 -14.94
CA ILE A 211 -19.46 7.40 -13.98
C ILE A 211 -18.81 7.48 -12.60
N GLY A 212 -18.79 8.67 -12.01
CA GLY A 212 -18.21 8.97 -10.70
C GLY A 212 -17.43 10.27 -10.71
N ASP A 213 -17.22 10.84 -9.53
CA ASP A 213 -16.52 12.11 -9.30
C ASP A 213 -15.33 11.97 -8.33
N GLY A 214 -15.04 10.75 -7.89
CA GLY A 214 -13.95 10.45 -6.98
C GLY A 214 -12.59 10.30 -7.66
N GLN A 215 -11.57 10.06 -6.84
CA GLN A 215 -10.18 9.88 -7.24
C GLN A 215 -10.00 8.81 -8.33
N ILE A 216 -10.60 7.63 -8.18
CA ILE A 216 -10.49 6.54 -9.15
C ILE A 216 -11.10 6.94 -10.50
N ALA A 217 -12.25 7.62 -10.52
CA ALA A 217 -12.87 8.08 -11.76
C ALA A 217 -11.96 9.06 -12.51
N ALA A 218 -11.36 10.02 -11.81
CA ALA A 218 -10.41 10.96 -12.39
C ALA A 218 -9.16 10.26 -12.97
N LEU A 219 -8.63 9.26 -12.27
CA LEU A 219 -7.49 8.48 -12.72
C LEU A 219 -7.83 7.61 -13.93
N VAL A 220 -8.99 6.94 -13.95
CA VAL A 220 -9.49 6.16 -15.11
C VAL A 220 -9.63 7.06 -16.33
N ALA A 221 -10.27 8.23 -16.19
CA ALA A 221 -10.42 9.19 -17.28
C ALA A 221 -9.06 9.68 -17.82
N THR A 222 -8.10 9.93 -16.93
CA THR A 222 -6.74 10.35 -17.30
C THR A 222 -6.01 9.25 -18.07
N ILE A 223 -6.08 8.01 -17.59
CA ILE A 223 -5.47 6.85 -18.25
C ILE A 223 -6.11 6.61 -19.62
N ALA A 224 -7.44 6.56 -19.70
CA ALA A 224 -8.17 6.37 -20.96
C ALA A 224 -7.75 7.42 -21.98
N ARG A 225 -7.74 8.70 -21.60
CA ARG A 225 -7.29 9.79 -22.48
C ARG A 225 -5.84 9.64 -22.93
N THR A 226 -4.94 9.20 -22.04
CA THR A 226 -3.51 8.97 -22.36
C THR A 226 -3.36 7.83 -23.38
N LEU A 227 -4.25 6.85 -23.32
CA LEU A 227 -4.29 5.72 -24.28
C LEU A 227 -5.02 6.04 -25.59
N GLY A 228 -5.58 7.24 -25.74
CA GLY A 228 -6.28 7.66 -26.97
C GLY A 228 -7.75 7.19 -27.07
N ILE A 229 -8.35 6.98 -25.90
CA ILE A 229 -9.77 6.62 -25.75
C ILE A 229 -10.59 7.87 -25.43
#